data_39c667dae3fd6d92277c10bd98293658
#
_entry.id   39c667dae3fd6d92277c10bd98293658
#
_cell.length_a   1.000
_cell.length_b   1.000
_cell.length_c   1.000
_cell.angle_alpha   90.00
_cell.angle_beta   90.00
_cell.angle_gamma   90.00
#
_symmetry.space_group_name_H-M   'P 1'
#
loop_
_entity.id
_entity.type
_entity.pdbx_description
1 polymer ?
#
loop_
_entity_poly.entity_id
_entity_poly.type
_entity_poly.pdbx_seq_one_letter_code
_entity_poly.pdbx_strand_id
1 'polypeptide(L)'
;MKLSAFGEKFGSSTGIQVLMDDIGDALNSGQDMLMMGGGNPASIPSVEAVFKARIERLASEPKLLSQMLGSYDPPQGNSSFISDLATLLRRRLGWQISERNIALTNGSQAGFFMLFNLFAGTFKDGSKRQIQLPLAPEYIGYADAGLGADFFTAAHPQIDKLDDREFKYRVRFDELKVGADTGAICVSRPTNPTGNVITDEEVEQLDVLAQANDVPLIIDGAYGLPFPGLIFTQATPFWNPNTIVCLSLSKLGLPSARMGIVIANEEVIQALSRTNAIINLASGNFGALLAQDLVSTGAIIDLSQQVVKPYYIERLDFAKRILNREMDSQIPWHMHKPEGTMFAWLWFKDLPISSQTLYERLKARNVIVVSGHHFFMGIQDDWQHRHECIRINYAAQSPERIEQGLKIIAEEVRKAYLG
;
A
#
# COMPACT_ATOMS: atom_id res chain seq x y z
N MET A 1 3.15 -16.78 31.24
CA MET A 1 2.89 -17.89 30.29
C MET A 1 4.02 -17.88 29.29
N LYS A 2 4.62 -19.05 28.96
CA LYS A 2 5.67 -19.10 27.91
C LYS A 2 4.98 -19.27 26.57
N LEU A 3 5.38 -18.46 25.59
CA LEU A 3 4.90 -18.52 24.20
C LEU A 3 5.84 -19.41 23.36
N SER A 4 5.35 -19.89 22.23
CA SER A 4 6.20 -20.48 21.18
C SER A 4 7.00 -19.38 20.49
N ALA A 5 8.02 -19.73 19.67
CA ALA A 5 8.76 -18.76 18.87
C ALA A 5 7.85 -17.92 17.96
N PHE A 6 6.80 -18.53 17.40
CA PHE A 6 5.75 -17.81 16.67
C PHE A 6 5.01 -16.82 17.58
N GLY A 7 4.61 -17.27 18.78
CA GLY A 7 3.91 -16.42 19.74
C GLY A 7 4.77 -15.27 20.27
N GLU A 8 6.07 -15.50 20.48
CA GLU A 8 7.01 -14.44 20.88
C GLU A 8 7.19 -13.41 19.78
N LYS A 9 7.33 -13.85 18.52
CA LYS A 9 7.49 -12.95 17.37
C LYS A 9 6.24 -12.08 17.13
N PHE A 10 5.07 -12.72 16.99
CA PHE A 10 3.83 -12.01 16.63
C PHE A 10 3.09 -11.43 17.85
N GLY A 11 3.45 -11.82 19.05
CA GLY A 11 2.97 -11.22 20.31
C GLY A 11 3.81 -10.07 20.83
N SER A 12 4.95 -9.75 20.18
CA SER A 12 5.76 -8.57 20.50
C SER A 12 5.19 -7.33 19.80
N SER A 13 5.50 -6.16 20.36
CA SER A 13 5.11 -4.88 19.74
C SER A 13 5.83 -4.70 18.39
N THR A 14 5.09 -4.42 17.34
CA THR A 14 5.59 -4.19 15.97
C THR A 14 5.52 -2.72 15.60
N GLY A 15 6.34 -2.27 14.63
CA GLY A 15 6.34 -0.88 14.19
C GLY A 15 4.97 -0.42 13.66
N ILE A 16 4.25 -1.29 12.95
CA ILE A 16 2.89 -0.99 12.49
C ILE A 16 1.89 -0.94 13.65
N GLN A 17 2.04 -1.80 14.65
CA GLN A 17 1.17 -1.79 15.83
C GLN A 17 1.35 -0.51 16.63
N VAL A 18 2.59 -0.11 16.92
CA VAL A 18 2.87 1.17 17.64
C VAL A 18 2.21 2.34 16.92
N LEU A 19 2.33 2.39 15.58
CA LEU A 19 1.67 3.42 14.79
C LEU A 19 0.13 3.36 14.91
N MET A 20 -0.45 2.15 14.86
CA MET A 20 -1.91 1.96 14.96
C MET A 20 -2.42 2.26 16.37
N ASP A 21 -1.66 1.92 17.40
CA ASP A 21 -1.98 2.24 18.78
C ASP A 21 -1.92 3.76 19.01
N ASP A 22 -0.89 4.44 18.51
CA ASP A 22 -0.77 5.91 18.56
C ASP A 22 -1.94 6.62 17.86
N ILE A 23 -2.37 6.10 16.70
CA ILE A 23 -3.55 6.60 15.98
C ILE A 23 -4.83 6.33 16.78
N GLY A 24 -4.96 5.13 17.35
CA GLY A 24 -6.09 4.74 18.19
C GLY A 24 -6.20 5.60 19.44
N ASP A 25 -5.10 5.80 20.14
CA ASP A 25 -5.04 6.65 21.34
C ASP A 25 -5.37 8.10 21.03
N ALA A 26 -4.89 8.62 19.89
CA ALA A 26 -5.22 9.96 19.41
C ALA A 26 -6.72 10.11 19.14
N LEU A 27 -7.35 9.12 18.49
CA LEU A 27 -8.79 9.11 18.24
C LEU A 27 -9.61 9.02 19.53
N ASN A 28 -9.13 8.27 20.53
CA ASN A 28 -9.82 8.04 21.80
C ASN A 28 -9.56 9.14 22.84
N SER A 29 -8.57 10.02 22.61
CA SER A 29 -8.17 11.06 23.57
C SER A 29 -9.26 12.12 23.82
N GLY A 30 -10.26 12.23 22.95
CA GLY A 30 -11.26 13.30 22.96
C GLY A 30 -10.69 14.67 22.55
N GLN A 31 -9.43 14.75 22.17
CA GLN A 31 -8.79 15.96 21.66
C GLN A 31 -9.10 16.14 20.17
N ASP A 32 -9.11 17.37 19.71
CA ASP A 32 -9.28 17.68 18.28
C ASP A 32 -7.96 17.47 17.53
N MET A 33 -7.72 16.21 17.11
CA MET A 33 -6.47 15.79 16.47
C MET A 33 -6.53 16.01 14.96
N LEU A 34 -5.46 16.54 14.39
CA LEU A 34 -5.22 16.65 12.94
C LEU A 34 -4.58 15.36 12.43
N MET A 35 -5.43 14.43 11.97
CA MET A 35 -5.05 13.06 11.61
C MET A 35 -4.48 13.01 10.20
N MET A 36 -3.19 13.30 10.04
CA MET A 36 -2.47 13.26 8.76
C MET A 36 -1.55 12.04 8.61
N GLY A 37 -1.53 11.12 9.59
CA GLY A 37 -0.72 9.88 9.54
C GLY A 37 -1.48 8.65 9.08
N GLY A 38 -2.82 8.67 9.15
CA GLY A 38 -3.66 7.51 8.89
C GLY A 38 -3.67 7.02 7.44
N GLY A 39 -3.97 5.74 7.26
CA GLY A 39 -4.09 5.08 5.95
C GLY A 39 -5.53 4.96 5.43
N ASN A 40 -6.51 5.56 6.08
CA ASN A 40 -7.88 5.54 5.60
C ASN A 40 -8.03 6.36 4.32
N PRO A 41 -8.80 5.87 3.31
CA PRO A 41 -9.16 6.66 2.16
C PRO A 41 -10.05 7.83 2.57
N ALA A 42 -10.11 8.85 1.73
CA ALA A 42 -11.05 9.95 1.91
C ALA A 42 -12.50 9.47 1.77
N SER A 43 -13.41 10.10 2.53
CA SER A 43 -14.85 10.03 2.27
C SER A 43 -15.16 10.84 1.01
N ILE A 44 -15.63 10.16 -0.04
CA ILE A 44 -16.03 10.77 -1.31
C ILE A 44 -17.53 10.54 -1.49
N PRO A 45 -18.38 11.57 -1.33
CA PRO A 45 -19.83 11.40 -1.28
C PRO A 45 -20.43 10.66 -2.49
N SER A 46 -19.90 10.88 -3.69
CA SER A 46 -20.36 10.20 -4.91
C SER A 46 -19.99 8.72 -4.92
N VAL A 47 -18.84 8.32 -4.35
CA VAL A 47 -18.45 6.91 -4.19
C VAL A 47 -19.32 6.25 -3.12
N GLU A 48 -19.55 6.93 -2.00
CA GLU A 48 -20.43 6.43 -0.92
C GLU A 48 -21.86 6.22 -1.41
N ALA A 49 -22.37 7.12 -2.24
CA ALA A 49 -23.72 6.99 -2.84
C ALA A 49 -23.85 5.72 -3.71
N VAL A 50 -22.80 5.38 -4.48
CA VAL A 50 -22.78 4.15 -5.29
C VAL A 50 -22.85 2.92 -4.38
N PHE A 51 -22.03 2.86 -3.34
CA PHE A 51 -22.03 1.71 -2.43
C PHE A 51 -23.27 1.65 -1.55
N LYS A 52 -23.85 2.80 -1.14
CA LYS A 52 -25.12 2.86 -0.44
C LYS A 52 -26.23 2.21 -1.27
N ALA A 53 -26.41 2.62 -2.51
CA ALA A 53 -27.40 2.05 -3.42
C ALA A 53 -27.19 0.52 -3.60
N ARG A 54 -25.94 0.09 -3.62
CA ARG A 54 -25.61 -1.34 -3.69
C ARG A 54 -25.99 -2.10 -2.43
N ILE A 55 -25.75 -1.55 -1.25
CA ILE A 55 -26.15 -2.14 0.03
C ILE A 55 -27.68 -2.26 0.10
N GLU A 56 -28.42 -1.21 -0.28
CA GLU A 56 -29.89 -1.21 -0.31
C GLU A 56 -30.42 -2.32 -1.22
N ARG A 57 -29.82 -2.51 -2.39
CA ARG A 57 -30.20 -3.61 -3.29
C ARG A 57 -29.89 -4.98 -2.68
N LEU A 58 -28.71 -5.18 -2.11
CA LEU A 58 -28.33 -6.45 -1.47
C LEU A 58 -29.29 -6.80 -0.32
N ALA A 59 -29.72 -5.81 0.45
CA ALA A 59 -30.65 -6.00 1.56
C ALA A 59 -32.09 -6.30 1.09
N SER A 60 -32.51 -5.76 -0.05
CA SER A 60 -33.87 -5.92 -0.59
C SER A 60 -34.09 -7.24 -1.37
N GLU A 61 -33.02 -7.87 -1.86
CA GLU A 61 -33.11 -9.11 -2.62
C GLU A 61 -32.82 -10.33 -1.73
N PRO A 62 -33.85 -11.17 -1.35
CA PRO A 62 -33.65 -12.25 -0.38
C PRO A 62 -32.54 -13.24 -0.72
N LYS A 63 -32.33 -13.52 -2.02
CA LYS A 63 -31.28 -14.43 -2.49
C LYS A 63 -29.88 -13.85 -2.25
N LEU A 64 -29.67 -12.58 -2.56
CA LEU A 64 -28.40 -11.88 -2.36
C LEU A 64 -28.10 -11.70 -0.88
N LEU A 65 -29.12 -11.34 -0.08
CA LEU A 65 -29.00 -11.25 1.37
C LEU A 65 -28.63 -12.61 1.99
N SER A 66 -29.27 -13.70 1.59
CA SER A 66 -28.96 -15.04 2.05
C SER A 66 -27.53 -15.45 1.66
N GLN A 67 -27.06 -15.12 0.46
CA GLN A 67 -25.69 -15.37 0.02
C GLN A 67 -24.69 -14.56 0.86
N MET A 68 -25.01 -13.31 1.16
CA MET A 68 -24.15 -12.42 1.93
C MET A 68 -23.95 -12.88 3.38
N LEU A 69 -25.03 -13.41 4.02
CA LEU A 69 -25.05 -13.70 5.45
C LEU A 69 -24.88 -15.19 5.78
N GLY A 70 -25.30 -16.09 4.90
CA GLY A 70 -25.55 -17.49 5.25
C GLY A 70 -24.71 -18.52 4.52
N SER A 71 -23.75 -18.13 3.67
CA SER A 71 -23.00 -19.08 2.86
C SER A 71 -21.50 -18.80 2.89
N TYR A 72 -20.71 -19.85 3.07
CA TYR A 72 -19.26 -19.78 2.82
C TYR A 72 -18.98 -19.85 1.32
N ASP A 73 -18.12 -18.98 0.83
CA ASP A 73 -17.50 -19.12 -0.47
C ASP A 73 -16.37 -20.17 -0.44
N PRO A 74 -15.92 -20.68 -1.59
CA PRO A 74 -14.70 -21.49 -1.67
C PRO A 74 -13.49 -20.73 -1.11
N PRO A 75 -12.44 -21.44 -0.66
CA PRO A 75 -11.21 -20.77 -0.18
C PRO A 75 -10.54 -19.83 -1.18
N GLN A 76 -10.76 -20.02 -2.47
CA GLN A 76 -10.32 -19.14 -3.54
C GLN A 76 -11.09 -17.81 -3.56
N GLY A 77 -12.31 -17.77 -3.02
CA GLY A 77 -13.20 -16.62 -2.96
C GLY A 77 -14.47 -16.76 -3.80
N ASN A 78 -15.25 -15.71 -3.87
CA ASN A 78 -16.53 -15.68 -4.58
C ASN A 78 -16.36 -15.93 -6.09
N SER A 79 -16.88 -17.05 -6.57
CA SER A 79 -16.67 -17.54 -7.93
C SER A 79 -17.26 -16.61 -8.99
N SER A 80 -18.41 -15.99 -8.73
CA SER A 80 -19.05 -15.06 -9.67
C SER A 80 -18.23 -13.79 -9.82
N PHE A 81 -17.76 -13.24 -8.71
CA PHE A 81 -16.89 -12.06 -8.73
C PHE A 81 -15.56 -12.35 -9.47
N ILE A 82 -14.95 -13.51 -9.20
CA ILE A 82 -13.70 -13.93 -9.85
C ILE A 82 -13.89 -14.07 -11.36
N SER A 83 -14.99 -14.68 -11.82
CA SER A 83 -15.31 -14.85 -13.23
C SER A 83 -15.51 -13.50 -13.95
N ASP A 84 -16.28 -12.61 -13.33
CA ASP A 84 -16.51 -11.27 -13.89
C ASP A 84 -15.22 -10.45 -13.94
N LEU A 85 -14.39 -10.54 -12.89
CA LEU A 85 -13.10 -9.86 -12.85
C LEU A 85 -12.14 -10.39 -13.92
N ALA A 86 -12.04 -11.71 -14.08
CA ALA A 86 -11.23 -12.30 -15.14
C ALA A 86 -11.69 -11.82 -16.53
N THR A 87 -13.00 -11.75 -16.74
CA THR A 87 -13.59 -11.25 -17.99
C THR A 87 -13.29 -9.76 -18.21
N LEU A 88 -13.39 -8.94 -17.16
CA LEU A 88 -13.07 -7.52 -17.19
C LEU A 88 -11.60 -7.29 -17.58
N LEU A 89 -10.67 -8.00 -16.92
CA LEU A 89 -9.23 -7.84 -17.16
C LEU A 89 -8.83 -8.31 -18.55
N ARG A 90 -9.37 -9.44 -19.03
CA ARG A 90 -9.18 -9.88 -20.42
C ARG A 90 -9.65 -8.82 -21.43
N ARG A 91 -10.85 -8.29 -21.23
CA ARG A 91 -11.46 -7.32 -22.16
C ARG A 91 -10.76 -5.97 -22.16
N ARG A 92 -10.37 -5.47 -20.99
CA ARG A 92 -9.82 -4.11 -20.83
C ARG A 92 -8.30 -4.05 -20.98
N LEU A 93 -7.60 -5.11 -20.59
CA LEU A 93 -6.14 -5.13 -20.52
C LEU A 93 -5.50 -6.17 -21.45
N GLY A 94 -6.28 -7.04 -22.07
CA GLY A 94 -5.76 -8.09 -22.95
C GLY A 94 -5.01 -9.21 -22.20
N TRP A 95 -5.10 -9.28 -20.88
CA TRP A 95 -4.38 -10.27 -20.08
C TRP A 95 -4.88 -11.69 -20.38
N GLN A 96 -3.96 -12.62 -20.55
CA GLN A 96 -4.27 -14.03 -20.83
C GLN A 96 -4.49 -14.78 -19.52
N ILE A 97 -5.61 -14.52 -18.86
CA ILE A 97 -5.99 -15.08 -17.55
C ILE A 97 -7.39 -15.71 -17.60
N SER A 98 -7.63 -16.60 -16.66
CA SER A 98 -8.93 -17.22 -16.38
C SER A 98 -9.28 -17.05 -14.89
N GLU A 99 -10.39 -17.63 -14.47
CA GLU A 99 -10.79 -17.70 -13.06
C GLU A 99 -9.75 -18.41 -12.19
N ARG A 100 -8.93 -19.28 -12.77
CA ARG A 100 -7.86 -20.01 -12.08
C ARG A 100 -6.66 -19.14 -11.71
N ASN A 101 -6.61 -17.93 -12.28
CA ASN A 101 -5.53 -16.97 -12.06
C ASN A 101 -5.86 -15.94 -10.96
N ILE A 102 -7.02 -16.03 -10.32
CA ILE A 102 -7.49 -15.02 -9.37
C ILE A 102 -7.90 -15.68 -8.06
N ALA A 103 -7.45 -15.12 -6.93
CA ALA A 103 -7.95 -15.47 -5.60
C ALA A 103 -8.28 -14.21 -4.79
N LEU A 104 -9.25 -14.33 -3.89
CA LEU A 104 -9.65 -13.29 -2.96
C LEU A 104 -9.07 -13.57 -1.56
N THR A 105 -8.72 -12.51 -0.84
CA THR A 105 -8.17 -12.59 0.51
C THR A 105 -8.85 -11.60 1.46
N ASN A 106 -8.73 -11.79 2.76
CA ASN A 106 -9.26 -10.88 3.78
C ASN A 106 -8.42 -9.58 3.88
N GLY A 107 -8.43 -8.80 2.80
CA GLY A 107 -7.58 -7.66 2.54
C GLY A 107 -6.23 -8.07 1.94
N SER A 108 -5.58 -7.14 1.23
CA SER A 108 -4.26 -7.38 0.63
C SER A 108 -3.19 -7.70 1.68
N GLN A 109 -3.30 -7.18 2.91
CA GLN A 109 -2.38 -7.49 4.01
C GLN A 109 -2.31 -9.01 4.30
N ALA A 110 -3.47 -9.69 4.37
CA ALA A 110 -3.51 -11.15 4.53
C ALA A 110 -2.93 -11.86 3.29
N GLY A 111 -3.18 -11.32 2.10
CA GLY A 111 -2.57 -11.80 0.85
C GLY A 111 -1.05 -11.73 0.89
N PHE A 112 -0.48 -10.59 1.28
CA PHE A 112 0.97 -10.42 1.41
C PHE A 112 1.58 -11.33 2.47
N PHE A 113 0.93 -11.47 3.63
CA PHE A 113 1.40 -12.41 4.66
C PHE A 113 1.53 -13.83 4.09
N MET A 114 0.52 -14.30 3.37
CA MET A 114 0.56 -15.62 2.75
C MET A 114 1.60 -15.72 1.64
N LEU A 115 1.61 -14.78 0.69
CA LEU A 115 2.54 -14.77 -0.45
C LEU A 115 4.00 -14.72 0.00
N PHE A 116 4.34 -13.84 0.92
CA PHE A 116 5.71 -13.72 1.38
C PHE A 116 6.19 -15.03 2.02
N ASN A 117 5.37 -15.67 2.85
CA ASN A 117 5.73 -16.95 3.48
C ASN A 117 5.62 -18.16 2.54
N LEU A 118 5.01 -18.03 1.36
CA LEU A 118 5.08 -19.05 0.31
C LEU A 118 6.43 -19.01 -0.43
N PHE A 119 7.05 -17.84 -0.55
CA PHE A 119 8.26 -17.65 -1.37
C PHE A 119 9.53 -17.40 -0.57
N ALA A 120 9.43 -17.03 0.71
CA ALA A 120 10.59 -16.75 1.56
C ALA A 120 10.53 -17.51 2.88
N GLY A 121 11.66 -17.51 3.62
CA GLY A 121 11.85 -18.24 4.86
C GLY A 121 12.75 -19.46 4.67
N THR A 122 12.59 -20.48 5.51
CA THR A 122 13.43 -21.68 5.48
C THR A 122 12.81 -22.75 4.58
N PHE A 123 13.57 -23.21 3.60
CA PHE A 123 13.19 -24.24 2.65
C PHE A 123 13.51 -25.67 3.20
N LYS A 124 12.97 -26.70 2.54
CA LYS A 124 13.14 -28.11 2.98
C LYS A 124 14.60 -28.59 2.97
N ASP A 125 15.43 -28.01 2.11
CA ASP A 125 16.86 -28.28 2.03
C ASP A 125 17.71 -27.50 3.07
N GLY A 126 17.05 -26.72 3.92
CA GLY A 126 17.68 -25.88 4.94
C GLY A 126 18.14 -24.50 4.42
N SER A 127 18.03 -24.25 3.13
CA SER A 127 18.34 -22.92 2.58
C SER A 127 17.33 -21.86 3.10
N LYS A 128 17.78 -20.63 3.17
CA LYS A 128 16.92 -19.48 3.54
C LYS A 128 16.83 -18.53 2.37
N ARG A 129 15.62 -18.06 2.09
CA ARG A 129 15.38 -17.03 1.07
C ARG A 129 14.63 -15.86 1.67
N GLN A 130 14.86 -14.68 1.11
CA GLN A 130 14.31 -13.39 1.53
C GLN A 130 13.43 -12.81 0.43
N ILE A 131 12.56 -11.88 0.82
CA ILE A 131 11.88 -10.99 -0.13
C ILE A 131 12.82 -9.83 -0.44
N GLN A 132 13.15 -9.66 -1.71
CA GLN A 132 13.96 -8.55 -2.20
C GLN A 132 13.05 -7.35 -2.52
N LEU A 133 13.25 -6.24 -1.84
CA LEU A 133 12.68 -4.95 -2.18
C LEU A 133 13.67 -4.22 -3.09
N PRO A 134 13.30 -3.90 -4.34
CA PRO A 134 14.23 -3.30 -5.30
C PRO A 134 14.66 -1.88 -4.92
N LEU A 135 13.89 -1.23 -4.08
CA LEU A 135 14.22 0.05 -3.45
C LEU A 135 13.46 0.20 -2.13
N ALA A 136 14.02 0.98 -1.21
CA ALA A 136 13.33 1.51 -0.04
C ALA A 136 13.17 3.05 -0.21
N PRO A 137 12.16 3.69 0.40
CA PRO A 137 11.21 3.14 1.38
C PRO A 137 10.07 2.34 0.74
N GLU A 138 9.53 1.38 1.50
CA GLU A 138 8.39 0.54 1.15
C GLU A 138 7.38 0.44 2.30
N TYR A 139 6.22 -0.21 2.05
CA TYR A 139 5.10 -0.24 2.97
C TYR A 139 5.46 -0.87 4.32
N ILE A 140 5.30 -0.10 5.41
CA ILE A 140 5.59 -0.51 6.79
C ILE A 140 4.92 -1.85 7.19
N GLY A 141 3.73 -2.14 6.63
CA GLY A 141 2.98 -3.37 6.94
C GLY A 141 3.64 -4.65 6.45
N TYR A 142 4.73 -4.59 5.69
CA TYR A 142 5.50 -5.78 5.31
C TYR A 142 6.48 -6.21 6.41
N ALA A 143 7.02 -5.26 7.17
CA ALA A 143 8.18 -5.45 8.04
C ALA A 143 8.10 -6.71 8.90
N ASP A 144 6.91 -7.01 9.44
CA ASP A 144 6.70 -8.11 10.39
C ASP A 144 5.96 -9.31 9.76
N ALA A 145 5.73 -9.32 8.43
CA ALA A 145 4.93 -10.36 7.77
C ALA A 145 5.62 -11.72 7.66
N GLY A 146 6.96 -11.79 7.76
CA GLY A 146 7.71 -13.05 7.68
C GLY A 146 7.62 -13.89 8.94
N LEU A 147 7.50 -15.23 8.81
CA LEU A 147 7.59 -16.16 9.94
C LEU A 147 9.01 -16.23 10.52
N GLY A 148 10.05 -16.14 9.68
CA GLY A 148 11.45 -16.11 10.08
C GLY A 148 11.96 -14.72 10.47
N ALA A 149 13.18 -14.66 11.03
CA ALA A 149 13.95 -13.43 11.15
C ALA A 149 14.63 -13.09 9.80
N ASP A 150 15.10 -11.84 9.65
CA ASP A 150 15.84 -11.38 8.47
C ASP A 150 15.12 -11.71 7.16
N PHE A 151 13.84 -11.38 7.10
CA PHE A 151 12.93 -11.85 6.07
C PHE A 151 12.94 -10.98 4.81
N PHE A 152 13.40 -9.73 4.95
CA PHE A 152 13.47 -8.76 3.88
C PHE A 152 14.89 -8.26 3.67
N THR A 153 15.23 -8.01 2.42
CA THR A 153 16.39 -7.23 2.03
C THR A 153 15.97 -6.12 1.08
N ALA A 154 16.63 -4.97 1.12
CA ALA A 154 16.29 -3.83 0.29
C ALA A 154 17.55 -3.16 -0.27
N ALA A 155 17.43 -2.59 -1.46
CA ALA A 155 18.44 -1.72 -2.03
C ALA A 155 18.17 -0.24 -1.72
N HIS A 156 19.23 0.56 -1.60
CA HIS A 156 19.09 2.01 -1.59
C HIS A 156 18.58 2.49 -2.94
N PRO A 157 17.63 3.43 -2.98
CA PRO A 157 17.23 4.03 -4.24
C PRO A 157 18.30 5.00 -4.75
N GLN A 158 18.33 5.22 -6.05
CA GLN A 158 18.90 6.46 -6.59
C GLN A 158 17.93 7.60 -6.30
N ILE A 159 18.44 8.74 -5.86
CA ILE A 159 17.67 9.97 -5.60
C ILE A 159 17.93 10.94 -6.74
N ASP A 160 16.97 11.05 -7.65
CA ASP A 160 17.00 12.04 -8.73
C ASP A 160 16.36 13.35 -8.25
N LYS A 161 17.13 14.43 -8.14
CA LYS A 161 16.58 15.77 -7.94
C LYS A 161 16.03 16.27 -9.27
N LEU A 162 14.73 16.55 -9.31
CA LEU A 162 14.03 16.99 -10.51
C LEU A 162 14.05 18.50 -10.65
N ASP A 163 13.93 19.19 -9.51
CA ASP A 163 14.05 20.65 -9.38
C ASP A 163 14.47 21.03 -7.94
N ASP A 164 14.30 22.29 -7.56
CA ASP A 164 14.67 22.78 -6.23
C ASP A 164 13.82 22.18 -5.09
N ARG A 165 12.66 21.60 -5.40
CA ARG A 165 11.67 21.13 -4.42
C ARG A 165 11.21 19.70 -4.63
N GLU A 166 11.36 19.15 -5.83
CA GLU A 166 10.93 17.79 -6.11
C GLU A 166 12.12 16.86 -6.36
N PHE A 167 11.96 15.62 -5.88
CA PHE A 167 12.90 14.53 -6.16
C PHE A 167 12.12 13.24 -6.46
N LYS A 168 12.80 12.25 -7.04
CA LYS A 168 12.22 10.94 -7.34
C LYS A 168 13.19 9.84 -6.95
N TYR A 169 12.65 8.76 -6.39
CA TYR A 169 13.38 7.51 -6.21
C TYR A 169 13.36 6.66 -7.47
N ARG A 170 14.52 6.08 -7.80
CA ARG A 170 14.72 5.14 -8.91
C ARG A 170 15.33 3.85 -8.40
N VAL A 171 15.09 2.76 -9.12
CA VAL A 171 15.75 1.49 -8.87
C VAL A 171 17.21 1.57 -9.30
N ARG A 172 18.14 1.15 -8.43
CA ARG A 172 19.56 1.02 -8.74
C ARG A 172 19.85 -0.40 -9.18
N PHE A 173 19.64 -0.68 -10.45
CA PHE A 173 19.80 -2.02 -11.01
C PHE A 173 21.23 -2.54 -10.92
N ASP A 174 22.23 -1.66 -10.92
CA ASP A 174 23.65 -1.99 -10.76
C ASP A 174 24.00 -2.46 -9.34
N GLU A 175 23.21 -2.10 -8.34
CA GLU A 175 23.40 -2.51 -6.95
C GLU A 175 22.37 -3.55 -6.47
N LEU A 176 21.35 -3.82 -7.27
CA LEU A 176 20.29 -4.76 -6.91
C LEU A 176 20.80 -6.20 -7.00
N LYS A 177 20.89 -6.85 -5.85
CA LYS A 177 21.38 -8.23 -5.75
C LYS A 177 20.19 -9.19 -5.71
N VAL A 178 20.03 -9.97 -6.76
CA VAL A 178 19.05 -11.06 -6.85
C VAL A 178 19.80 -12.35 -7.13
N GLY A 179 19.55 -13.39 -6.34
CA GLY A 179 20.30 -14.64 -6.44
C GLY A 179 19.65 -15.79 -5.68
N ALA A 180 20.44 -16.79 -5.30
CA ALA A 180 19.96 -18.03 -4.67
C ALA A 180 19.25 -17.84 -3.32
N ASP A 181 19.51 -16.74 -2.64
CA ASP A 181 18.89 -16.32 -1.37
C ASP A 181 17.64 -15.43 -1.58
N THR A 182 17.26 -15.16 -2.82
CA THR A 182 16.04 -14.43 -3.14
C THR A 182 14.87 -15.40 -3.33
N GLY A 183 13.75 -15.14 -2.65
CA GLY A 183 12.52 -15.91 -2.80
C GLY A 183 11.50 -15.25 -3.73
N ALA A 184 11.45 -13.93 -3.73
CA ALA A 184 10.65 -13.11 -4.63
C ALA A 184 11.19 -11.68 -4.67
N ILE A 185 10.94 -10.96 -5.76
CA ILE A 185 11.08 -9.49 -5.80
C ILE A 185 9.70 -8.90 -5.52
N CYS A 186 9.62 -7.89 -4.63
CA CYS A 186 8.36 -7.22 -4.34
C CYS A 186 8.51 -5.71 -4.43
N VAL A 187 7.57 -5.05 -5.12
CA VAL A 187 7.53 -3.60 -5.27
C VAL A 187 6.10 -3.08 -5.26
N SER A 188 5.87 -1.95 -4.58
CA SER A 188 4.58 -1.24 -4.63
C SER A 188 4.52 -0.30 -5.83
N ARG A 189 3.37 -0.26 -6.53
CA ARG A 189 3.15 0.63 -7.66
C ARG A 189 1.72 1.18 -7.69
N PRO A 190 1.48 2.39 -7.18
CA PRO A 190 2.40 3.34 -6.55
C PRO A 190 2.78 2.94 -5.12
N THR A 191 3.91 3.46 -4.66
CA THR A 191 4.45 3.12 -3.35
C THR A 191 3.78 3.90 -2.22
N ASN A 192 3.36 3.21 -1.17
CA ASN A 192 3.18 3.80 0.15
C ASN A 192 4.49 3.60 0.91
N PRO A 193 5.26 4.64 1.26
CA PRO A 193 4.80 5.98 1.68
C PRO A 193 4.92 7.11 0.64
N THR A 194 5.66 6.93 -0.44
CA THR A 194 6.24 8.02 -1.23
C THR A 194 5.35 8.56 -2.35
N GLY A 195 4.36 7.76 -2.79
CA GLY A 195 3.62 8.03 -4.02
C GLY A 195 4.44 7.76 -5.29
N ASN A 196 5.62 7.13 -5.16
CA ASN A 196 6.47 6.79 -6.30
C ASN A 196 5.77 5.79 -7.22
N VAL A 197 5.82 6.05 -8.51
CA VAL A 197 5.42 5.10 -9.57
C VAL A 197 6.68 4.73 -10.32
N ILE A 198 7.22 3.53 -10.07
CA ILE A 198 8.32 3.02 -10.91
C ILE A 198 7.84 2.96 -12.36
N THR A 199 8.72 3.27 -13.31
CA THR A 199 8.36 3.36 -14.73
C THR A 199 8.01 2.00 -15.32
N ASP A 200 7.38 2.00 -16.50
CA ASP A 200 7.09 0.74 -17.21
C ASP A 200 8.40 -0.01 -17.52
N GLU A 201 9.46 0.72 -17.89
CA GLU A 201 10.79 0.17 -18.16
C GLU A 201 11.44 -0.42 -16.89
N GLU A 202 11.28 0.22 -15.73
CA GLU A 202 11.77 -0.32 -14.45
C GLU A 202 11.02 -1.62 -14.09
N VAL A 203 9.71 -1.69 -14.34
CA VAL A 203 8.92 -2.92 -14.13
C VAL A 203 9.39 -4.04 -15.05
N GLU A 204 9.59 -3.75 -16.33
CA GLU A 204 10.09 -4.74 -17.32
C GLU A 204 11.48 -5.27 -16.94
N GLN A 205 12.39 -4.39 -16.50
CA GLN A 205 13.72 -4.79 -16.06
C GLN A 205 13.67 -5.66 -14.79
N LEU A 206 12.79 -5.33 -13.83
CA LEU A 206 12.58 -6.16 -12.63
C LEU A 206 12.01 -7.53 -13.00
N ASP A 207 11.09 -7.61 -13.96
CA ASP A 207 10.54 -8.88 -14.42
C ASP A 207 11.58 -9.75 -15.13
N VAL A 208 12.41 -9.16 -16.00
CA VAL A 208 13.53 -9.86 -16.63
C VAL A 208 14.49 -10.40 -15.58
N LEU A 209 14.81 -9.60 -14.57
CA LEU A 209 15.69 -10.00 -13.47
C LEU A 209 15.07 -11.13 -12.63
N ALA A 210 13.78 -11.06 -12.35
CA ALA A 210 13.03 -12.08 -11.63
C ALA A 210 13.01 -13.41 -12.41
N GLN A 211 12.68 -13.38 -13.70
CA GLN A 211 12.69 -14.56 -14.56
C GLN A 211 14.07 -15.19 -14.68
N ALA A 212 15.12 -14.39 -14.81
CA ALA A 212 16.51 -14.89 -14.89
C ALA A 212 16.96 -15.62 -13.62
N ASN A 213 16.31 -15.39 -12.48
CA ASN A 213 16.62 -16.02 -11.19
C ASN A 213 15.54 -17.02 -10.74
N ASP A 214 14.56 -17.34 -11.59
CA ASP A 214 13.46 -18.27 -11.29
C ASP A 214 12.67 -17.88 -10.01
N VAL A 215 12.38 -16.59 -9.87
CA VAL A 215 11.60 -16.03 -8.76
C VAL A 215 10.44 -15.16 -9.29
N PRO A 216 9.31 -15.05 -8.59
CA PRO A 216 8.23 -14.19 -9.02
C PRO A 216 8.52 -12.70 -8.76
N LEU A 217 7.95 -11.84 -9.61
CA LEU A 217 7.81 -10.42 -9.34
C LEU A 217 6.43 -10.15 -8.72
N ILE A 218 6.40 -9.71 -7.46
CA ILE A 218 5.17 -9.32 -6.76
C ILE A 218 4.99 -7.81 -6.92
N ILE A 219 3.85 -7.39 -7.47
CA ILE A 219 3.48 -5.98 -7.62
C ILE A 219 2.33 -5.66 -6.66
N ASP A 220 2.61 -4.84 -5.65
CA ASP A 220 1.57 -4.29 -4.79
C ASP A 220 0.85 -3.14 -5.52
N GLY A 221 -0.34 -3.45 -6.01
CA GLY A 221 -1.26 -2.55 -6.66
C GLY A 221 -2.40 -2.06 -5.74
N ALA A 222 -2.21 -2.02 -4.42
CA ALA A 222 -3.27 -1.56 -3.49
C ALA A 222 -3.80 -0.15 -3.82
N TYR A 223 -2.98 0.68 -4.45
CA TYR A 223 -3.34 1.98 -5.03
C TYR A 223 -3.32 1.96 -6.56
N GLY A 224 -2.94 0.86 -7.16
CA GLY A 224 -2.54 0.72 -8.56
C GLY A 224 -3.68 0.55 -9.56
N LEU A 225 -3.27 0.20 -10.78
CA LEU A 225 -4.15 -0.05 -11.92
C LEU A 225 -4.61 -1.52 -11.93
N PRO A 226 -5.81 -1.80 -12.49
CA PRO A 226 -6.75 -0.88 -13.13
C PRO A 226 -7.63 -0.10 -12.15
N PHE A 227 -7.74 -0.55 -10.92
CA PHE A 227 -8.41 0.12 -9.81
C PHE A 227 -7.67 -0.20 -8.49
N PRO A 228 -7.67 0.71 -7.50
CA PRO A 228 -8.38 1.98 -7.39
C PRO A 228 -7.83 3.10 -8.29
N GLY A 229 -6.74 2.88 -9.03
CA GLY A 229 -6.25 3.76 -10.06
C GLY A 229 -5.67 5.09 -9.57
N LEU A 230 -5.12 5.13 -8.35
CA LEU A 230 -4.51 6.32 -7.76
C LEU A 230 -3.09 6.53 -8.28
N ILE A 231 -2.97 6.58 -9.60
CA ILE A 231 -1.74 6.91 -10.35
C ILE A 231 -2.00 8.16 -11.16
N PHE A 232 -1.18 9.20 -10.98
CA PHE A 232 -1.35 10.54 -11.55
C PHE A 232 -0.36 10.82 -12.69
N THR A 233 0.50 9.87 -12.99
CA THR A 233 1.43 9.88 -14.13
C THR A 233 1.05 8.79 -15.12
N GLN A 234 1.76 8.72 -16.24
CA GLN A 234 1.57 7.63 -17.20
C GLN A 234 2.14 6.33 -16.63
N ALA A 235 1.36 5.27 -16.67
CA ALA A 235 1.75 3.93 -16.27
C ALA A 235 0.81 2.90 -16.91
N THR A 236 1.36 1.75 -17.26
CA THR A 236 0.62 0.63 -17.86
C THR A 236 0.43 -0.48 -16.82
N PRO A 237 -0.79 -1.06 -16.71
CA PRO A 237 -0.99 -2.26 -15.90
C PRO A 237 -0.13 -3.41 -16.44
N PHE A 238 0.66 -4.04 -15.59
CA PHE A 238 1.60 -5.08 -15.98
C PHE A 238 1.19 -6.43 -15.38
N TRP A 239 1.16 -7.47 -16.21
CA TRP A 239 1.00 -8.85 -15.79
C TRP A 239 1.55 -9.82 -16.84
N ASN A 240 2.20 -10.88 -16.39
CA ASN A 240 2.56 -12.07 -17.13
C ASN A 240 2.58 -13.28 -16.18
N PRO A 241 2.78 -14.54 -16.65
CA PRO A 241 2.77 -15.72 -15.77
C PRO A 241 3.80 -15.74 -14.64
N ASN A 242 4.85 -14.92 -14.70
CA ASN A 242 5.86 -14.77 -13.64
C ASN A 242 5.51 -13.67 -12.63
N THR A 243 4.47 -12.88 -12.88
CA THR A 243 4.07 -11.78 -11.98
C THR A 243 2.92 -12.17 -11.08
N ILE A 244 2.93 -11.60 -9.87
CA ILE A 244 1.84 -11.68 -8.90
C ILE A 244 1.37 -10.26 -8.65
N VAL A 245 0.16 -9.92 -9.09
CA VAL A 245 -0.44 -8.60 -8.88
C VAL A 245 -1.42 -8.65 -7.73
N CYS A 246 -1.24 -7.77 -6.76
CA CYS A 246 -2.13 -7.66 -5.59
C CYS A 246 -2.93 -6.36 -5.68
N LEU A 247 -4.25 -6.46 -5.76
CA LEU A 247 -5.17 -5.31 -5.75
C LEU A 247 -5.98 -5.25 -4.45
N SER A 248 -6.59 -4.11 -4.17
CA SER A 248 -7.40 -3.91 -2.97
C SER A 248 -8.60 -3.00 -3.23
N LEU A 249 -9.75 -3.33 -2.64
CA LEU A 249 -10.91 -2.42 -2.64
C LEU A 249 -10.80 -1.33 -1.55
N SER A 250 -9.85 -1.45 -0.62
CA SER A 250 -9.73 -0.49 0.49
C SER A 250 -9.62 0.95 0.01
N LYS A 251 -8.83 1.20 -1.04
CA LYS A 251 -8.55 2.57 -1.52
C LYS A 251 -9.58 3.06 -2.55
N LEU A 252 -10.51 2.20 -2.94
CA LEU A 252 -11.70 2.58 -3.69
C LEU A 252 -12.82 3.14 -2.79
N GLY A 253 -12.62 3.14 -1.47
CA GLY A 253 -13.61 3.58 -0.49
C GLY A 253 -14.20 2.46 0.37
N LEU A 254 -13.68 1.23 0.28
CA LEU A 254 -14.18 0.06 1.00
C LEU A 254 -13.11 -0.56 1.95
N PRO A 255 -12.46 0.21 2.85
CA PRO A 255 -11.44 -0.35 3.71
C PRO A 255 -12.00 -1.40 4.68
N SER A 256 -13.22 -1.22 5.16
CA SER A 256 -13.88 -2.13 6.12
C SER A 256 -14.37 -3.43 5.48
N ALA A 257 -14.54 -3.48 4.16
CA ALA A 257 -14.95 -4.70 3.45
C ALA A 257 -13.86 -5.79 3.46
N ARG A 258 -12.63 -5.44 3.85
CA ARG A 258 -11.48 -6.34 3.98
C ARG A 258 -11.32 -7.26 2.79
N MET A 259 -11.21 -6.70 1.59
CA MET A 259 -11.05 -7.48 0.36
C MET A 259 -9.77 -7.11 -0.38
N GLY A 260 -8.90 -8.12 -0.51
CA GLY A 260 -7.75 -8.15 -1.41
C GLY A 260 -7.99 -9.10 -2.57
N ILE A 261 -7.31 -8.85 -3.67
CA ILE A 261 -7.38 -9.65 -4.90
C ILE A 261 -5.95 -9.98 -5.29
N VAL A 262 -5.68 -11.25 -5.52
CA VAL A 262 -4.37 -11.73 -6.01
C VAL A 262 -4.56 -12.32 -7.40
N ILE A 263 -3.74 -11.87 -8.34
CA ILE A 263 -3.72 -12.33 -9.72
C ILE A 263 -2.34 -12.91 -10.00
N ALA A 264 -2.27 -14.21 -10.30
CA ALA A 264 -1.01 -14.92 -10.50
C ALA A 264 -1.21 -16.14 -11.42
N ASN A 265 -0.16 -16.89 -11.67
CA ASN A 265 -0.30 -18.19 -12.33
C ASN A 265 -1.12 -19.17 -11.47
N GLU A 266 -1.62 -20.25 -12.10
CA GLU A 266 -2.55 -21.19 -11.45
C GLU A 266 -1.93 -21.90 -10.24
N GLU A 267 -0.63 -22.22 -10.26
CA GLU A 267 0.05 -22.89 -9.16
C GLU A 267 0.11 -22.03 -7.90
N VAL A 268 0.45 -20.74 -8.07
CA VAL A 268 0.46 -19.76 -6.98
C VAL A 268 -0.95 -19.57 -6.41
N ILE A 269 -1.96 -19.46 -7.27
CA ILE A 269 -3.36 -19.30 -6.82
C ILE A 269 -3.83 -20.55 -6.06
N GLN A 270 -3.47 -21.75 -6.48
CA GLN A 270 -3.79 -22.98 -5.76
C GLN A 270 -3.10 -23.04 -4.38
N ALA A 271 -1.80 -22.68 -4.31
CA ALA A 271 -1.06 -22.65 -3.05
C ALA A 271 -1.66 -21.61 -2.09
N LEU A 272 -1.95 -20.40 -2.59
CA LEU A 272 -2.58 -19.32 -1.83
C LEU A 272 -3.96 -19.77 -1.30
N SER A 273 -4.79 -20.38 -2.15
CA SER A 273 -6.14 -20.84 -1.77
C SER A 273 -6.09 -21.93 -0.69
N ARG A 274 -5.13 -22.86 -0.77
CA ARG A 274 -4.92 -23.87 0.26
C ARG A 274 -4.47 -23.26 1.58
N THR A 275 -3.58 -22.28 1.53
CA THR A 275 -3.13 -21.53 2.72
C THR A 275 -4.29 -20.74 3.33
N ASN A 276 -5.10 -20.07 2.50
CA ASN A 276 -6.29 -19.35 2.94
C ASN A 276 -7.33 -20.27 3.61
N ALA A 277 -7.51 -21.50 3.09
CA ALA A 277 -8.38 -22.51 3.70
C ALA A 277 -7.95 -22.87 5.15
N ILE A 278 -6.65 -22.89 5.42
CA ILE A 278 -6.11 -23.18 6.75
C ILE A 278 -6.28 -21.99 7.70
N ILE A 279 -6.00 -20.78 7.21
CA ILE A 279 -5.97 -19.58 8.06
C ILE A 279 -7.39 -19.04 8.30
N ASN A 280 -8.22 -19.00 7.26
CA ASN A 280 -9.50 -18.27 7.26
C ASN A 280 -10.72 -19.17 6.95
N LEU A 281 -10.54 -20.44 6.57
CA LEU A 281 -11.52 -21.31 5.94
C LEU A 281 -11.96 -20.76 4.56
N ALA A 282 -12.45 -19.54 4.51
CA ALA A 282 -12.83 -18.80 3.31
C ALA A 282 -12.62 -17.29 3.54
N SER A 283 -12.50 -16.53 2.47
CA SER A 283 -12.54 -15.08 2.56
C SER A 283 -13.98 -14.60 2.75
N GLY A 284 -14.17 -13.47 3.46
CA GLY A 284 -15.48 -12.83 3.55
C GLY A 284 -15.96 -12.37 2.17
N ASN A 285 -17.25 -12.57 1.89
CA ASN A 285 -17.85 -12.29 0.57
C ASN A 285 -18.47 -10.88 0.45
N PHE A 286 -18.55 -10.13 1.55
CA PHE A 286 -19.20 -8.83 1.58
C PHE A 286 -18.61 -7.84 0.56
N GLY A 287 -17.28 -7.76 0.50
CA GLY A 287 -16.58 -6.91 -0.47
C GLY A 287 -16.84 -7.33 -1.93
N ALA A 288 -16.85 -8.64 -2.19
CA ALA A 288 -17.12 -9.17 -3.51
C ALA A 288 -18.54 -8.83 -3.97
N LEU A 289 -19.54 -9.05 -3.13
CA LEU A 289 -20.94 -8.75 -3.44
C LEU A 289 -21.20 -7.24 -3.60
N LEU A 290 -20.54 -6.40 -2.80
CA LEU A 290 -20.64 -4.94 -2.96
C LEU A 290 -20.08 -4.48 -4.32
N ALA A 291 -18.96 -5.02 -4.75
CA ALA A 291 -18.30 -4.59 -5.97
C ALA A 291 -18.73 -5.38 -7.23
N GLN A 292 -19.53 -6.45 -7.10
CA GLN A 292 -19.91 -7.35 -8.18
C GLN A 292 -20.40 -6.64 -9.43
N ASP A 293 -21.42 -5.79 -9.32
CA ASP A 293 -22.02 -5.12 -10.48
C ASP A 293 -21.06 -4.11 -11.12
N LEU A 294 -20.22 -3.45 -10.30
CA LEU A 294 -19.21 -2.53 -10.83
C LEU A 294 -18.14 -3.27 -11.64
N VAL A 295 -17.77 -4.48 -11.22
CA VAL A 295 -16.79 -5.31 -11.92
C VAL A 295 -17.40 -5.89 -13.19
N SER A 296 -18.59 -6.49 -13.12
CA SER A 296 -19.25 -7.16 -14.27
C SER A 296 -19.54 -6.18 -15.42
N THR A 297 -19.91 -4.94 -15.09
CA THR A 297 -20.16 -3.87 -16.08
C THR A 297 -18.87 -3.15 -16.51
N GLY A 298 -17.80 -3.22 -15.70
CA GLY A 298 -16.59 -2.44 -15.87
C GLY A 298 -16.64 -1.03 -15.25
N ALA A 299 -17.76 -0.66 -14.64
CA ALA A 299 -17.95 0.66 -14.00
C ALA A 299 -16.98 0.91 -12.84
N ILE A 300 -16.35 -0.12 -12.29
CA ILE A 300 -15.30 0.04 -11.26
C ILE A 300 -14.10 0.84 -11.79
N ILE A 301 -13.74 0.65 -13.06
CA ILE A 301 -12.65 1.41 -13.71
C ILE A 301 -13.09 2.85 -13.94
N ASP A 302 -14.31 3.06 -14.42
CA ASP A 302 -14.85 4.40 -14.67
C ASP A 302 -14.96 5.19 -13.36
N LEU A 303 -15.47 4.57 -12.29
CA LEU A 303 -15.51 5.16 -10.94
C LEU A 303 -14.11 5.58 -10.45
N SER A 304 -13.12 4.72 -10.65
CA SER A 304 -11.73 5.00 -10.30
C SER A 304 -11.17 6.19 -11.08
N GLN A 305 -11.34 6.21 -12.40
CA GLN A 305 -10.73 7.20 -13.28
C GLN A 305 -11.44 8.55 -13.28
N GLN A 306 -12.79 8.54 -13.18
CA GLN A 306 -13.60 9.74 -13.35
C GLN A 306 -14.00 10.41 -12.02
N VAL A 307 -13.95 9.67 -10.92
CA VAL A 307 -14.37 10.17 -9.60
C VAL A 307 -13.22 10.14 -8.59
N VAL A 308 -12.66 8.96 -8.35
CA VAL A 308 -11.67 8.79 -7.25
C VAL A 308 -10.37 9.51 -7.58
N LYS A 309 -9.79 9.24 -8.75
CA LYS A 309 -8.52 9.85 -9.17
C LYS A 309 -8.56 11.38 -9.22
N PRO A 310 -9.55 12.06 -9.86
CA PRO A 310 -9.64 13.51 -9.88
C PRO A 310 -9.74 14.13 -8.48
N TYR A 311 -10.50 13.50 -7.58
CA TYR A 311 -10.62 13.96 -6.20
C TYR A 311 -9.24 14.02 -5.49
N TYR A 312 -8.43 12.96 -5.63
CA TYR A 312 -7.10 12.96 -5.00
C TYR A 312 -6.12 13.91 -5.65
N ILE A 313 -6.19 14.13 -6.97
CA ILE A 313 -5.39 15.14 -7.66
C ILE A 313 -5.71 16.54 -7.12
N GLU A 314 -6.98 16.90 -6.99
CA GLU A 314 -7.41 18.19 -6.44
C GLU A 314 -6.87 18.41 -5.01
N ARG A 315 -6.96 17.38 -4.17
CA ARG A 315 -6.45 17.41 -2.78
C ARG A 315 -4.92 17.53 -2.74
N LEU A 316 -4.22 16.86 -3.63
CA LEU A 316 -2.79 16.95 -3.76
C LEU A 316 -2.35 18.37 -4.16
N ASP A 317 -2.98 18.93 -5.19
CA ASP A 317 -2.69 20.30 -5.66
C ASP A 317 -2.95 21.35 -4.57
N PHE A 318 -4.01 21.14 -3.78
CA PHE A 318 -4.28 21.96 -2.60
C PHE A 318 -3.13 21.88 -1.59
N ALA A 319 -2.72 20.67 -1.21
CA ALA A 319 -1.64 20.46 -0.24
C ALA A 319 -0.29 21.03 -0.74
N LYS A 320 0.04 20.85 -2.03
CA LYS A 320 1.24 21.45 -2.64
C LYS A 320 1.24 22.97 -2.54
N ARG A 321 0.12 23.63 -2.83
CA ARG A 321 0.03 25.09 -2.70
C ARG A 321 0.27 25.56 -1.26
N ILE A 322 -0.28 24.87 -0.28
CA ILE A 322 -0.07 25.21 1.14
C ILE A 322 1.39 25.00 1.54
N LEU A 323 1.98 23.84 1.22
CA LEU A 323 3.39 23.56 1.52
C LEU A 323 4.32 24.64 0.92
N ASN A 324 4.14 24.99 -0.34
CA ASN A 324 4.96 26.02 -1.01
C ASN A 324 4.78 27.41 -0.41
N ARG A 325 3.63 27.71 0.16
CA ARG A 325 3.34 29.00 0.81
C ARG A 325 3.91 29.05 2.24
N GLU A 326 3.80 27.98 3.00
CA GLU A 326 4.09 27.98 4.43
C GLU A 326 5.53 27.56 4.76
N MET A 327 6.15 26.74 3.92
CA MET A 327 7.55 26.33 4.12
C MET A 327 8.49 27.47 3.80
N ASP A 328 9.41 27.77 4.73
CA ASP A 328 10.43 28.78 4.56
C ASP A 328 11.37 28.43 3.40
N SER A 329 11.66 29.42 2.55
CA SER A 329 12.53 29.24 1.38
C SER A 329 13.98 28.90 1.75
N GLN A 330 14.43 29.24 2.96
CA GLN A 330 15.79 28.94 3.45
C GLN A 330 15.93 27.51 3.96
N ILE A 331 14.82 26.80 4.22
CA ILE A 331 14.85 25.42 4.68
C ILE A 331 15.05 24.49 3.47
N PRO A 332 16.02 23.57 3.52
CA PRO A 332 16.28 22.61 2.44
C PRO A 332 15.28 21.44 2.47
N TRP A 333 14.00 21.73 2.22
CA TRP A 333 12.97 20.74 2.14
C TRP A 333 12.66 20.34 0.70
N HIS A 334 12.29 19.07 0.54
CA HIS A 334 11.90 18.53 -0.76
C HIS A 334 10.66 17.62 -0.56
N MET A 335 9.89 17.46 -1.62
CA MET A 335 8.80 16.49 -1.69
C MET A 335 9.12 15.46 -2.77
N HIS A 336 8.94 14.19 -2.46
CA HIS A 336 8.97 13.18 -3.53
C HIS A 336 7.91 13.54 -4.57
N LYS A 337 8.25 13.49 -5.85
CA LYS A 337 7.30 13.74 -6.95
C LYS A 337 6.05 12.90 -6.73
N PRO A 338 4.90 13.52 -6.48
CA PRO A 338 3.70 12.79 -6.09
C PRO A 338 2.99 12.21 -7.32
N GLU A 339 3.42 11.04 -7.72
CA GLU A 339 2.92 10.34 -8.92
C GLU A 339 1.71 9.44 -8.64
N GLY A 340 1.36 9.24 -7.38
CA GLY A 340 0.23 8.42 -6.97
C GLY A 340 -0.05 8.43 -5.47
N THR A 341 -0.97 7.58 -5.03
CA THR A 341 -1.45 7.40 -3.66
C THR A 341 -2.24 8.60 -3.10
N MET A 342 -2.43 8.61 -1.78
CA MET A 342 -3.03 9.71 -1.01
C MET A 342 -2.02 10.30 -0.02
N PHE A 343 -0.74 10.00 -0.22
CA PHE A 343 0.35 10.42 0.65
C PHE A 343 1.30 11.35 -0.05
N ALA A 344 1.86 12.30 0.71
CA ALA A 344 3.04 13.05 0.32
C ALA A 344 4.21 12.65 1.23
N TRP A 345 5.37 12.50 0.63
CA TRP A 345 6.62 12.16 1.28
C TRP A 345 7.52 13.39 1.28
N LEU A 346 7.77 13.93 2.48
CA LEU A 346 8.55 15.14 2.68
C LEU A 346 9.93 14.76 3.22
N TRP A 347 10.96 15.29 2.60
CA TRP A 347 12.36 15.17 3.00
C TRP A 347 12.89 16.53 3.45
N PHE A 348 13.35 16.61 4.66
CA PHE A 348 13.99 17.76 5.28
C PHE A 348 15.50 17.50 5.37
N LYS A 349 16.23 17.87 4.30
CA LYS A 349 17.65 17.54 4.19
C LYS A 349 18.46 18.17 5.31
N ASP A 350 19.35 17.38 5.93
CA ASP A 350 20.16 17.78 7.08
C ASP A 350 19.31 18.26 8.30
N LEU A 351 18.15 17.63 8.51
CA LEU A 351 17.26 17.95 9.64
C LEU A 351 18.03 17.84 10.99
N PRO A 352 18.10 18.94 11.78
CA PRO A 352 18.91 18.96 13.03
C PRO A 352 18.39 18.03 14.15
N ILE A 353 17.19 17.51 13.99
CA ILE A 353 16.57 16.53 14.89
C ILE A 353 16.13 15.30 14.06
N SER A 354 15.84 14.17 14.69
CA SER A 354 15.29 13.05 13.96
C SER A 354 13.83 13.30 13.55
N SER A 355 13.37 12.66 12.46
CA SER A 355 11.96 12.65 12.07
C SER A 355 11.04 12.08 13.15
N GLN A 356 11.56 11.22 14.04
CA GLN A 356 10.84 10.76 15.22
C GLN A 356 10.64 11.89 16.24
N THR A 357 11.69 12.66 16.54
CA THR A 357 11.57 13.83 17.42
C THR A 357 10.64 14.89 16.83
N LEU A 358 10.69 15.09 15.49
CA LEU A 358 9.75 15.98 14.81
C LEU A 358 8.30 15.47 14.97
N TYR A 359 8.07 14.17 14.81
CA TYR A 359 6.76 13.55 15.04
C TYR A 359 6.25 13.81 16.47
N GLU A 360 7.09 13.63 17.49
CA GLU A 360 6.72 13.86 18.90
C GLU A 360 6.33 15.32 19.16
N ARG A 361 7.07 16.29 18.58
CA ARG A 361 6.72 17.72 18.65
C ARG A 361 5.38 18.02 17.96
N LEU A 362 5.13 17.42 16.79
CA LEU A 362 3.87 17.55 16.06
C LEU A 362 2.70 16.94 16.85
N LYS A 363 2.90 15.74 17.43
CA LYS A 363 1.90 15.07 18.28
C LYS A 363 1.53 15.92 19.49
N ALA A 364 2.49 16.58 20.12
CA ALA A 364 2.25 17.51 21.23
C ALA A 364 1.42 18.75 20.81
N ARG A 365 1.33 19.02 19.49
CA ARG A 365 0.49 20.06 18.90
C ARG A 365 -0.75 19.49 18.19
N ASN A 366 -1.16 18.28 18.56
CA ASN A 366 -2.31 17.57 18.02
C ASN A 366 -2.23 17.26 16.50
N VAL A 367 -1.02 17.12 15.94
CA VAL A 367 -0.82 16.73 14.53
C VAL A 367 -0.18 15.34 14.48
N ILE A 368 -0.86 14.38 13.89
CA ILE A 368 -0.35 13.00 13.68
C ILE A 368 0.13 12.85 12.24
N VAL A 369 1.41 12.55 12.08
CA VAL A 369 2.07 12.16 10.82
C VAL A 369 2.73 10.79 10.99
N VAL A 370 3.53 10.33 10.04
CA VAL A 370 4.36 9.12 10.25
C VAL A 370 5.82 9.45 10.01
N SER A 371 6.66 9.12 10.99
CA SER A 371 8.11 9.26 10.87
C SER A 371 8.68 8.30 9.81
N GLY A 372 9.62 8.79 9.02
CA GLY A 372 10.12 8.11 7.83
C GLY A 372 10.86 6.81 8.11
N HIS A 373 11.57 6.74 9.23
CA HIS A 373 12.44 5.59 9.53
C HIS A 373 11.71 4.23 9.55
N HIS A 374 10.40 4.23 9.78
CA HIS A 374 9.58 3.01 9.79
C HIS A 374 9.44 2.32 8.41
N PHE A 375 9.77 2.99 7.31
CA PHE A 375 9.53 2.50 5.95
C PHE A 375 10.78 1.92 5.27
N PHE A 376 11.91 1.87 5.94
CA PHE A 376 13.19 1.43 5.38
C PHE A 376 13.58 0.01 5.83
N MET A 377 12.60 -0.90 5.88
CA MET A 377 12.86 -2.31 6.15
C MET A 377 13.82 -2.91 5.12
N GLY A 378 14.66 -3.84 5.58
CA GLY A 378 15.64 -4.51 4.71
C GLY A 378 16.92 -3.70 4.44
N ILE A 379 16.96 -2.40 4.71
CA ILE A 379 18.17 -1.59 4.71
C ILE A 379 18.94 -1.87 6.00
N GLN A 380 20.22 -2.28 5.86
CA GLN A 380 21.02 -2.75 6.99
C GLN A 380 21.78 -1.63 7.70
N ASP A 381 22.19 -0.60 6.97
CA ASP A 381 22.93 0.54 7.51
C ASP A 381 21.98 1.62 8.09
N ASP A 382 22.54 2.47 8.95
CA ASP A 382 21.82 3.61 9.50
C ASP A 382 21.88 4.82 8.57
N TRP A 383 21.21 4.70 7.43
CA TRP A 383 21.17 5.76 6.42
C TRP A 383 20.46 7.00 6.95
N GLN A 384 21.18 8.12 7.03
CA GLN A 384 20.68 9.38 7.60
C GLN A 384 19.35 9.84 6.97
N HIS A 385 19.18 9.65 5.67
CA HIS A 385 17.98 10.04 4.93
C HIS A 385 16.66 9.53 5.53
N ARG A 386 16.64 8.33 6.12
CA ARG A 386 15.43 7.76 6.74
C ARG A 386 14.96 8.55 7.97
N HIS A 387 15.88 9.25 8.64
CA HIS A 387 15.61 10.08 9.80
C HIS A 387 15.27 11.53 9.47
N GLU A 388 15.27 11.87 8.20
CA GLU A 388 14.98 13.21 7.68
C GLU A 388 13.62 13.29 6.96
N CYS A 389 12.88 12.19 6.90
CA CYS A 389 11.64 12.09 6.12
C CYS A 389 10.41 11.91 7.01
N ILE A 390 9.27 12.42 6.53
CA ILE A 390 7.95 12.13 7.09
C ILE A 390 6.94 11.82 5.98
N ARG A 391 5.95 10.97 6.30
CA ARG A 391 4.79 10.74 5.45
C ARG A 391 3.59 11.50 6.00
N ILE A 392 2.87 12.20 5.13
CA ILE A 392 1.58 12.82 5.43
C ILE A 392 0.48 12.29 4.50
N ASN A 393 -0.74 12.17 5.01
CA ASN A 393 -1.94 11.93 4.21
C ASN A 393 -2.61 13.29 3.94
N TYR A 394 -2.61 13.72 2.69
CA TYR A 394 -3.12 15.02 2.27
C TYR A 394 -4.63 15.04 2.01
N ALA A 395 -5.31 13.91 2.15
CA ALA A 395 -6.74 13.76 1.84
C ALA A 395 -7.56 13.13 2.98
N ALA A 396 -6.95 12.91 4.15
CA ALA A 396 -7.60 12.25 5.29
C ALA A 396 -8.68 13.09 5.96
N GLN A 397 -8.67 14.41 5.76
CA GLN A 397 -9.57 15.36 6.44
C GLN A 397 -10.02 16.47 5.47
N SER A 398 -10.85 17.41 5.97
CA SER A 398 -11.26 18.56 5.17
C SER A 398 -10.06 19.45 4.77
N PRO A 399 -10.16 20.25 3.70
CA PRO A 399 -9.10 21.15 3.28
C PRO A 399 -8.60 22.07 4.38
N GLU A 400 -9.51 22.62 5.18
CA GLU A 400 -9.18 23.56 6.27
C GLU A 400 -8.34 22.89 7.34
N ARG A 401 -8.64 21.64 7.67
CA ARG A 401 -7.88 20.86 8.66
C ARG A 401 -6.51 20.44 8.11
N ILE A 402 -6.44 20.07 6.83
CA ILE A 402 -5.16 19.78 6.15
C ILE A 402 -4.30 21.05 6.11
N GLU A 403 -4.86 22.22 5.76
CA GLU A 403 -4.13 23.49 5.80
C GLU A 403 -3.59 23.80 7.20
N GLN A 404 -4.42 23.64 8.23
CA GLN A 404 -4.00 23.84 9.61
C GLN A 404 -2.82 22.91 10.00
N GLY A 405 -2.91 21.62 9.66
CA GLY A 405 -1.84 20.66 9.92
C GLY A 405 -0.55 20.99 9.19
N LEU A 406 -0.63 21.37 7.92
CA LEU A 406 0.55 21.76 7.12
C LEU A 406 1.22 23.03 7.66
N LYS A 407 0.46 24.02 8.14
CA LYS A 407 1.01 25.21 8.83
C LYS A 407 1.79 24.81 10.09
N ILE A 408 1.23 23.94 10.92
CA ILE A 408 1.90 23.46 12.13
C ILE A 408 3.17 22.69 11.80
N ILE A 409 3.13 21.85 10.75
CA ILE A 409 4.32 21.13 10.28
C ILE A 409 5.41 22.12 9.86
N ALA A 410 5.06 23.15 9.05
CA ALA A 410 6.00 24.16 8.61
C ALA A 410 6.63 24.94 9.78
N GLU A 411 5.84 25.28 10.80
CA GLU A 411 6.33 25.96 12.00
C GLU A 411 7.31 25.09 12.81
N GLU A 412 6.99 23.81 13.03
CA GLU A 412 7.87 22.90 13.78
C GLU A 412 9.16 22.57 13.04
N VAL A 413 9.09 22.45 11.71
CA VAL A 413 10.26 22.31 10.84
C VAL A 413 11.13 23.57 10.92
N ARG A 414 10.54 24.76 10.82
CA ARG A 414 11.28 26.04 10.98
C ARG A 414 11.98 26.12 12.33
N LYS A 415 11.31 25.80 13.44
CA LYS A 415 11.93 25.75 14.76
C LYS A 415 13.05 24.72 14.85
N ALA A 416 12.97 23.61 14.12
CA ALA A 416 14.04 22.61 14.13
C ALA A 416 15.33 23.12 13.48
N TYR A 417 15.23 23.91 12.41
CA TYR A 417 16.40 24.46 11.71
C TYR A 417 16.94 25.78 12.28
N LEU A 418 16.07 26.62 12.82
CA LEU A 418 16.44 27.98 13.22
C LEU A 418 16.52 28.16 14.75
N GLY A 419 16.15 27.15 15.54
CA GLY A 419 16.18 27.17 17.00
C GLY A 419 14.94 27.82 17.55
#